data_aae7b7007ddf00fc407622007bf85448
#
_entry.id   aae7b7007ddf00fc407622007bf85448
#
_cell.length_a   1.000
_cell.length_b   1.000
_cell.length_c   1.000
_cell.angle_alpha   90.00
_cell.angle_beta   90.00
_cell.angle_gamma   90.00
#
_symmetry.space_group_name_H-M   'P 1'
#
loop_
_entity.id
_entity.type
_entity.pdbx_description
1 polymer ?
#
loop_
_entity_poly.entity_id
_entity_poly.type
_entity_poly.pdbx_seq_one_letter_code
_entity_poly.pdbx_strand_id
1 'polypeptide(L)'
;MRAKVLLLVCAFLLTVFTCSINAQFRLFGPRQPRPTPQPMRKASALISRQAPLKVNQSLLKQATSDNTRIVVSIPKQRAYLMIGDNIVADGPISSGRRGHESPTGHKHVLEKDPNHHSSLYGDFVDGSGRVVRAGVSARSDSAPSGTHFAGAAMKWFLRLTEDGVGMHVGILPGYPASHGCIRQSVDGAKLFYDYVKVGTPVDVGDY
;
A
#
# COMPACT_ATOMS: atom_id res chain seq x y z
N MET A 1 -31.79 29.28 69.54
CA MET A 1 -31.59 28.59 68.23
C MET A 1 -30.26 28.97 67.51
N ARG A 2 -29.22 29.51 68.20
CA ARG A 2 -27.96 29.94 67.51
C ARG A 2 -26.73 29.10 67.89
N ALA A 3 -26.83 28.19 68.83
CA ALA A 3 -25.69 27.37 69.28
C ALA A 3 -25.55 26.00 68.61
N LYS A 4 -26.58 25.52 67.93
CA LYS A 4 -26.57 24.21 67.26
C LYS A 4 -26.05 24.21 65.81
N VAL A 5 -25.92 25.36 65.21
CA VAL A 5 -25.44 25.50 63.79
C VAL A 5 -23.93 25.58 63.73
N LEU A 6 -23.26 26.04 64.82
CA LEU A 6 -21.81 26.22 64.85
C LEU A 6 -21.04 24.90 65.02
N LEU A 7 -21.69 23.88 65.62
CA LEU A 7 -21.06 22.57 65.84
C LEU A 7 -21.03 21.64 64.62
N LEU A 8 -21.94 21.87 63.65
CA LEU A 8 -21.98 21.12 62.41
C LEU A 8 -20.98 21.56 61.34
N VAL A 9 -20.55 22.82 61.40
CA VAL A 9 -19.56 23.38 60.44
C VAL A 9 -18.12 22.96 60.78
N CYS A 10 -17.82 22.79 62.07
CA CYS A 10 -16.50 22.30 62.50
C CYS A 10 -16.26 20.82 62.26
N ALA A 11 -17.32 19.99 62.22
CA ALA A 11 -17.18 18.56 61.94
C ALA A 11 -16.94 18.24 60.42
N PHE A 12 -17.34 19.15 59.53
CA PHE A 12 -17.20 18.94 58.10
C PHE A 12 -15.82 19.37 57.56
N LEU A 13 -15.06 20.19 58.32
CA LEU A 13 -13.73 20.68 57.95
C LEU A 13 -12.58 19.71 58.37
N LEU A 14 -12.88 18.69 59.19
CA LEU A 14 -11.86 17.73 59.65
C LEU A 14 -11.81 16.44 58.85
N THR A 15 -12.74 16.20 57.94
CA THR A 15 -12.78 14.99 57.10
C THR A 15 -12.16 15.11 55.73
N VAL A 16 -11.72 16.34 55.33
CA VAL A 16 -11.12 16.59 54.00
C VAL A 16 -9.58 16.50 53.97
N PHE A 17 -8.96 16.31 55.13
CA PHE A 17 -7.48 16.42 55.27
C PHE A 17 -6.73 15.09 55.47
N THR A 18 -7.39 13.92 55.28
CA THR A 18 -6.71 12.63 55.42
C THR A 18 -6.59 11.83 54.15
N CYS A 19 -6.78 12.42 52.99
CA CYS A 19 -6.61 11.72 51.74
C CYS A 19 -5.59 12.38 50.86
N SER A 20 -4.32 12.43 51.27
CA SER A 20 -3.25 12.80 50.37
C SER A 20 -1.88 12.64 51.02
N ILE A 21 -1.41 11.43 51.31
CA ILE A 21 0.03 11.14 51.31
C ILE A 21 0.21 9.65 51.04
N ASN A 22 0.01 9.24 49.84
CA ASN A 22 0.55 7.97 49.33
C ASN A 22 0.88 8.07 47.84
N ALA A 23 1.31 9.24 47.37
CA ALA A 23 2.08 9.37 46.17
C ALA A 23 3.55 9.03 46.49
N GLN A 24 3.80 7.79 46.89
CA GLN A 24 5.16 7.30 47.00
C GLN A 24 5.72 7.14 45.60
N PHE A 25 6.70 7.99 45.32
CA PHE A 25 7.70 7.89 44.28
C PHE A 25 8.11 6.44 43.99
N ARG A 26 7.50 5.78 43.03
CA ARG A 26 8.05 4.59 42.38
C ARG A 26 9.00 5.05 41.25
N LEU A 27 10.07 5.76 41.60
CA LEU A 27 11.14 6.09 40.67
C LEU A 27 11.98 4.89 40.24
N PHE A 28 11.79 3.73 40.90
CA PHE A 28 12.49 2.48 40.57
C PHE A 28 11.49 1.30 40.66
N GLY A 29 10.56 1.23 39.72
CA GLY A 29 9.88 -0.04 39.44
C GLY A 29 10.91 -1.04 38.90
N PRO A 30 10.73 -2.37 39.13
CA PRO A 30 11.62 -3.36 38.54
C PRO A 30 11.67 -3.11 37.02
N ARG A 31 12.89 -2.88 36.50
CA ARG A 31 13.10 -2.72 35.05
C ARG A 31 12.52 -3.95 34.37
N GLN A 32 11.47 -3.77 33.59
CA GLN A 32 11.00 -4.86 32.72
C GLN A 32 12.21 -5.30 31.86
N PRO A 33 12.48 -6.60 31.79
CA PRO A 33 13.53 -7.11 30.93
C PRO A 33 13.28 -6.57 29.52
N ARG A 34 14.29 -5.96 28.93
CA ARG A 34 14.22 -5.52 27.53
C ARG A 34 13.82 -6.74 26.70
N PRO A 35 12.81 -6.63 25.83
CA PRO A 35 12.48 -7.72 24.94
C PRO A 35 13.77 -8.12 24.19
N THR A 36 14.12 -9.38 24.29
CA THR A 36 15.26 -9.95 23.55
C THR A 36 15.08 -9.62 22.08
N PRO A 37 16.09 -9.04 21.40
CA PRO A 37 15.99 -8.78 19.96
C PRO A 37 15.64 -10.10 19.26
N GLN A 38 14.45 -10.18 18.66
CA GLN A 38 14.11 -11.35 17.85
C GLN A 38 15.08 -11.39 16.65
N PRO A 39 15.64 -12.55 16.32
CA PRO A 39 16.52 -12.66 15.16
C PRO A 39 15.77 -12.13 13.93
N MET A 40 16.42 -11.24 13.17
CA MET A 40 15.85 -10.69 11.94
C MET A 40 15.51 -11.86 11.01
N ARG A 41 14.24 -11.99 10.65
CA ARG A 41 13.79 -12.97 9.68
C ARG A 41 14.48 -12.68 8.35
N LYS A 42 15.01 -13.71 7.69
CA LYS A 42 15.59 -13.58 6.34
C LYS A 42 14.53 -12.97 5.43
N ALA A 43 14.90 -12.04 4.57
CA ALA A 43 13.97 -11.38 3.63
C ALA A 43 13.16 -12.40 2.81
N SER A 44 13.74 -13.55 2.45
CA SER A 44 13.06 -14.66 1.78
C SER A 44 11.92 -15.29 2.59
N ALA A 45 11.96 -15.22 3.93
CA ALA A 45 10.88 -15.71 4.79
C ALA A 45 9.72 -14.71 4.94
N LEU A 46 9.91 -13.46 4.51
CA LEU A 46 8.89 -12.41 4.50
C LEU A 46 8.14 -12.35 3.16
N ILE A 47 8.66 -13.03 2.11
CA ILE A 47 8.07 -13.05 0.78
C ILE A 47 7.16 -14.28 0.69
N SER A 48 5.86 -14.05 0.64
CA SER A 48 4.88 -15.10 0.32
C SER A 48 4.93 -15.40 -1.17
N ARG A 49 5.09 -16.69 -1.54
CA ARG A 49 5.06 -17.11 -2.95
C ARG A 49 3.62 -17.10 -3.44
N GLN A 50 3.31 -16.16 -4.33
CA GLN A 50 2.03 -16.15 -5.04
C GLN A 50 2.07 -17.17 -6.19
N ALA A 51 0.91 -17.77 -6.50
CA ALA A 51 0.77 -18.59 -7.69
C ALA A 51 1.11 -17.77 -8.95
N PRO A 52 1.90 -18.30 -9.89
CA PRO A 52 2.30 -17.58 -11.09
C PRO A 52 1.11 -17.23 -11.98
N LEU A 53 1.36 -16.45 -13.02
CA LEU A 53 0.40 -16.15 -14.08
C LEU A 53 -0.10 -17.47 -14.71
N LYS A 54 -1.41 -17.62 -14.76
CA LYS A 54 -2.09 -18.71 -15.48
C LYS A 54 -2.83 -18.13 -16.66
N VAL A 55 -2.74 -18.76 -17.81
CA VAL A 55 -3.39 -18.31 -19.06
C VAL A 55 -4.17 -19.45 -19.69
N ASN A 56 -5.44 -19.23 -19.97
CA ASN A 56 -6.26 -20.12 -20.78
C ASN A 56 -5.99 -19.81 -22.26
N GLN A 57 -5.16 -20.63 -22.90
CA GLN A 57 -4.73 -20.41 -24.27
C GLN A 57 -5.88 -20.45 -25.28
N SER A 58 -6.91 -21.24 -25.02
CA SER A 58 -8.08 -21.32 -25.89
C SER A 58 -8.91 -20.03 -25.86
N LEU A 59 -9.11 -19.46 -24.70
CA LEU A 59 -9.80 -18.18 -24.54
C LEU A 59 -8.92 -17.01 -25.01
N LEU A 60 -7.60 -17.09 -24.80
CA LEU A 60 -6.68 -16.04 -25.23
C LEU A 60 -6.72 -15.83 -26.74
N LYS A 61 -6.88 -16.90 -27.53
CA LYS A 61 -7.05 -16.81 -29.00
C LYS A 61 -8.32 -16.08 -29.43
N GLN A 62 -9.30 -15.97 -28.53
CA GLN A 62 -10.58 -15.28 -28.76
C GLN A 62 -10.58 -13.87 -28.16
N ALA A 63 -9.57 -13.55 -27.31
CA ALA A 63 -9.46 -12.28 -26.65
C ALA A 63 -9.03 -11.19 -27.63
N THR A 64 -9.70 -10.06 -27.56
CA THR A 64 -9.36 -8.83 -28.27
C THR A 64 -9.50 -7.66 -27.31
N SER A 65 -8.93 -6.51 -27.63
CA SER A 65 -9.11 -5.31 -26.82
C SER A 65 -10.57 -4.81 -26.76
N ASP A 66 -11.45 -5.33 -27.62
CA ASP A 66 -12.85 -4.92 -27.69
C ASP A 66 -13.77 -5.78 -26.79
N ASN A 67 -13.38 -7.01 -26.49
CA ASN A 67 -14.22 -7.95 -25.75
C ASN A 67 -13.67 -8.30 -24.37
N THR A 68 -12.58 -7.65 -23.93
CA THR A 68 -11.95 -7.91 -22.65
C THR A 68 -12.32 -6.87 -21.59
N ARG A 69 -12.30 -7.28 -20.34
CA ARG A 69 -12.34 -6.45 -19.13
C ARG A 69 -11.34 -6.95 -18.10
N ILE A 70 -11.00 -6.10 -17.14
CA ILE A 70 -10.11 -6.47 -16.02
C ILE A 70 -10.93 -6.54 -14.73
N VAL A 71 -10.69 -7.55 -13.90
CA VAL A 71 -11.18 -7.64 -12.52
C VAL A 71 -9.98 -7.77 -11.59
N VAL A 72 -9.90 -6.91 -10.58
CA VAL A 72 -8.83 -6.92 -9.57
C VAL A 72 -9.42 -7.26 -8.21
N SER A 73 -9.01 -8.40 -7.66
CA SER A 73 -9.35 -8.81 -6.30
C SER A 73 -8.26 -8.36 -5.33
N ILE A 74 -8.60 -7.39 -4.48
CA ILE A 74 -7.69 -6.89 -3.44
C ILE A 74 -7.41 -7.97 -2.38
N PRO A 75 -8.40 -8.69 -1.82
CA PRO A 75 -8.12 -9.70 -0.78
C PRO A 75 -7.34 -10.89 -1.32
N LYS A 76 -7.59 -11.32 -2.56
CA LYS A 76 -6.87 -12.45 -3.18
C LYS A 76 -5.49 -12.04 -3.73
N GLN A 77 -5.22 -10.73 -3.86
CA GLN A 77 -4.04 -10.17 -4.55
C GLN A 77 -3.86 -10.77 -5.95
N ARG A 78 -4.97 -10.75 -6.73
CA ARG A 78 -5.04 -11.28 -8.09
C ARG A 78 -5.68 -10.27 -9.03
N ALA A 79 -5.23 -10.28 -10.28
CA ALA A 79 -5.92 -9.61 -11.39
C ALA A 79 -6.30 -10.63 -12.45
N TYR A 80 -7.50 -10.47 -12.97
CA TYR A 80 -8.09 -11.35 -13.98
C TYR A 80 -8.36 -10.57 -15.27
N LEU A 81 -7.87 -11.08 -16.39
CA LEU A 81 -8.34 -10.67 -17.72
C LEU A 81 -9.55 -11.56 -18.07
N MET A 82 -10.66 -10.95 -18.41
CA MET A 82 -11.94 -11.65 -18.60
C MET A 82 -12.49 -11.42 -20.01
N ILE A 83 -13.21 -12.42 -20.55
CA ILE A 83 -14.18 -12.29 -21.65
C ILE A 83 -15.54 -12.73 -21.11
N GLY A 84 -16.49 -11.80 -21.00
CA GLY A 84 -17.73 -12.06 -20.25
C GLY A 84 -17.38 -12.54 -18.83
N ASP A 85 -17.86 -13.73 -18.43
CA ASP A 85 -17.58 -14.33 -17.12
C ASP A 85 -16.42 -15.34 -17.13
N ASN A 86 -15.75 -15.50 -18.25
CA ASN A 86 -14.67 -16.46 -18.40
C ASN A 86 -13.30 -15.83 -18.14
N ILE A 87 -12.48 -16.48 -17.32
CA ILE A 87 -11.12 -16.05 -17.01
C ILE A 87 -10.17 -16.44 -18.13
N VAL A 88 -9.65 -15.47 -18.86
CA VAL A 88 -8.61 -15.62 -19.88
C VAL A 88 -7.23 -15.74 -19.24
N ALA A 89 -6.94 -14.87 -18.26
CA ALA A 89 -5.70 -14.89 -17.50
C ALA A 89 -5.94 -14.54 -16.03
N ASP A 90 -5.17 -15.18 -15.15
CA ASP A 90 -5.18 -15.00 -13.70
C ASP A 90 -3.76 -14.76 -13.24
N GLY A 91 -3.43 -13.49 -12.90
CA GLY A 91 -2.09 -13.04 -12.56
C GLY A 91 -1.96 -12.53 -11.13
N PRO A 92 -0.79 -12.77 -10.48
CA PRO A 92 -0.51 -12.20 -9.16
C PRO A 92 -0.34 -10.69 -9.23
N ILE A 93 -0.76 -10.00 -8.17
CA ILE A 93 -0.55 -8.57 -8.01
C ILE A 93 0.03 -8.22 -6.63
N SER A 94 0.45 -6.96 -6.47
CA SER A 94 0.64 -6.33 -5.18
C SER A 94 -0.03 -4.95 -5.22
N SER A 95 -1.16 -4.84 -4.52
CA SER A 95 -1.93 -3.60 -4.41
C SER A 95 -1.32 -2.60 -3.41
N GLY A 96 -1.96 -1.46 -3.22
CA GLY A 96 -1.59 -0.45 -2.24
C GLY A 96 -1.59 -0.99 -0.81
N ARG A 97 -0.54 -0.63 -0.05
CA ARG A 97 -0.42 -0.98 1.37
C ARG A 97 -1.36 -0.12 2.23
N ARG A 98 -1.52 -0.50 3.49
CA ARG A 98 -2.28 0.29 4.47
C ARG A 98 -1.82 1.75 4.49
N GLY A 99 -2.79 2.67 4.41
CA GLY A 99 -2.59 4.13 4.31
C GLY A 99 -2.23 4.62 2.91
N HIS A 100 -2.17 3.71 1.92
CA HIS A 100 -1.96 3.98 0.50
C HIS A 100 -2.73 2.97 -0.34
N GLU A 101 -3.99 2.75 0.01
CA GLU A 101 -4.84 1.73 -0.60
C GLU A 101 -5.04 2.00 -2.09
N SER A 102 -5.13 0.93 -2.88
CA SER A 102 -5.54 1.06 -4.28
C SER A 102 -7.00 1.48 -4.34
N PRO A 103 -7.37 2.48 -5.18
CA PRO A 103 -8.76 2.93 -5.31
C PRO A 103 -9.64 1.81 -5.84
N THR A 104 -10.73 1.51 -5.14
CA THR A 104 -11.72 0.50 -5.50
C THR A 104 -12.86 1.06 -6.38
N GLY A 105 -13.75 0.18 -6.83
CA GLY A 105 -14.92 0.50 -7.65
C GLY A 105 -14.68 0.32 -9.14
N HIS A 106 -15.65 0.77 -9.94
CA HIS A 106 -15.61 0.71 -11.40
C HIS A 106 -14.66 1.79 -11.95
N LYS A 107 -13.73 1.37 -12.77
CA LYS A 107 -12.73 2.20 -13.44
C LYS A 107 -12.71 1.85 -14.92
N HIS A 108 -11.94 2.63 -15.67
CA HIS A 108 -11.60 2.33 -17.06
C HIS A 108 -10.09 2.58 -17.25
N VAL A 109 -9.51 1.96 -18.23
CA VAL A 109 -8.16 2.31 -18.68
C VAL A 109 -8.22 3.72 -19.29
N LEU A 110 -7.57 4.70 -18.68
CA LEU A 110 -7.54 6.09 -19.11
C LEU A 110 -6.40 6.37 -20.10
N GLU A 111 -5.29 5.65 -19.92
CA GLU A 111 -4.06 5.82 -20.71
C GLU A 111 -3.28 4.51 -20.73
N LYS A 112 -2.52 4.31 -21.81
CA LYS A 112 -1.56 3.21 -21.96
C LYS A 112 -0.18 3.76 -22.29
N ASP A 113 0.81 3.50 -21.44
CA ASP A 113 2.19 3.91 -21.67
C ASP A 113 3.16 2.74 -21.42
N PRO A 114 3.85 2.22 -22.45
CA PRO A 114 4.71 1.06 -22.29
C PRO A 114 5.99 1.36 -21.48
N ASN A 115 6.41 2.63 -21.39
CA ASN A 115 7.66 3.06 -20.76
C ASN A 115 7.45 4.14 -19.68
N HIS A 116 6.32 4.14 -19.03
CA HIS A 116 5.97 5.12 -18.02
C HIS A 116 7.00 5.18 -16.88
N HIS A 117 7.23 6.39 -16.36
CA HIS A 117 8.02 6.64 -15.17
C HIS A 117 7.21 7.47 -14.18
N SER A 118 7.30 7.13 -12.90
CA SER A 118 6.61 7.86 -11.85
C SER A 118 7.14 9.31 -11.76
N SER A 119 6.24 10.29 -11.73
CA SER A 119 6.58 11.67 -11.41
C SER A 119 6.70 11.93 -9.91
N LEU A 120 6.25 10.99 -9.07
CA LEU A 120 6.14 11.17 -7.62
C LEU A 120 7.11 10.31 -6.82
N TYR A 121 7.33 9.07 -7.22
CA TYR A 121 8.18 8.10 -6.51
C TYR A 121 9.36 7.67 -7.36
N GLY A 122 10.55 7.62 -6.77
CA GLY A 122 11.77 7.29 -7.50
C GLY A 122 13.00 7.36 -6.60
N ASP A 123 14.11 7.75 -7.20
CA ASP A 123 15.39 7.85 -6.54
C ASP A 123 16.02 9.22 -6.84
N PHE A 124 16.89 9.73 -5.97
CA PHE A 124 17.82 10.80 -6.33
C PHE A 124 19.11 10.19 -6.87
N VAL A 125 19.47 10.55 -8.09
CA VAL A 125 20.67 10.06 -8.79
C VAL A 125 21.64 11.19 -9.07
N ASP A 126 22.95 10.89 -9.10
CA ASP A 126 23.99 11.84 -9.50
C ASP A 126 24.09 11.99 -11.02
N GLY A 127 24.99 12.85 -11.51
CA GLY A 127 25.19 13.11 -12.94
C GLY A 127 25.65 11.90 -13.77
N SER A 128 26.09 10.81 -13.11
CA SER A 128 26.42 9.53 -13.75
C SER A 128 25.27 8.52 -13.77
N GLY A 129 24.11 8.88 -13.16
CA GLY A 129 22.95 8.01 -13.00
C GLY A 129 23.04 7.05 -11.82
N ARG A 130 24.05 7.18 -10.95
CA ARG A 130 24.17 6.35 -9.74
C ARG A 130 23.20 6.83 -8.68
N VAL A 131 22.48 5.90 -8.05
CA VAL A 131 21.54 6.18 -6.96
C VAL A 131 22.31 6.67 -5.74
N VAL A 132 22.00 7.89 -5.31
CA VAL A 132 22.51 8.51 -4.09
C VAL A 132 21.55 8.32 -2.92
N ARG A 133 20.23 8.44 -3.18
CA ARG A 133 19.18 8.19 -2.21
C ARG A 133 18.00 7.51 -2.90
N ALA A 134 17.69 6.29 -2.46
CA ALA A 134 16.61 5.47 -3.02
C ALA A 134 15.27 5.66 -2.30
N GLY A 135 14.17 5.36 -3.00
CA GLY A 135 12.83 5.28 -2.43
C GLY A 135 12.29 6.63 -1.95
N VAL A 136 12.57 7.69 -2.67
CA VAL A 136 12.16 9.06 -2.34
C VAL A 136 10.83 9.45 -2.96
N SER A 137 10.18 10.45 -2.37
CA SER A 137 9.02 11.14 -2.93
C SER A 137 9.43 12.54 -3.39
N ALA A 138 9.22 12.85 -4.67
CA ALA A 138 9.47 14.18 -5.22
C ALA A 138 8.66 15.30 -4.54
N ARG A 139 7.58 14.95 -3.82
CA ARG A 139 6.73 15.91 -3.10
C ARG A 139 7.28 16.29 -1.74
N SER A 140 7.88 15.33 -1.01
CA SER A 140 8.25 15.50 0.41
C SER A 140 9.75 15.46 0.68
N ASP A 141 10.55 14.91 -0.22
CA ASP A 141 11.98 14.74 -0.02
C ASP A 141 12.79 15.80 -0.77
N SER A 142 13.83 16.34 -0.12
CA SER A 142 14.75 17.28 -0.75
C SER A 142 15.91 16.55 -1.41
N ALA A 143 16.25 16.96 -2.63
CA ALA A 143 17.35 16.39 -3.38
C ALA A 143 18.71 16.76 -2.71
N PRO A 144 19.60 15.78 -2.47
CA PRO A 144 20.99 16.07 -2.09
C PRO A 144 21.69 16.90 -3.18
N SER A 145 22.69 17.70 -2.77
CA SER A 145 23.45 18.52 -3.71
C SER A 145 24.06 17.67 -4.82
N GLY A 146 23.97 18.16 -6.07
CA GLY A 146 24.49 17.47 -7.25
C GLY A 146 23.66 16.27 -7.74
N THR A 147 22.43 16.11 -7.22
CA THR A 147 21.52 15.05 -7.66
C THR A 147 20.27 15.60 -8.33
N HIS A 148 19.60 14.76 -9.13
CA HIS A 148 18.27 15.00 -9.67
C HIS A 148 17.34 13.81 -9.43
N PHE A 149 16.03 14.06 -9.51
CA PHE A 149 15.03 13.01 -9.34
C PHE A 149 14.95 12.13 -10.60
N ALA A 150 15.04 10.82 -10.40
CA ALA A 150 14.80 9.80 -11.40
C ALA A 150 13.55 8.98 -10.99
N GLY A 151 12.47 9.13 -11.73
CA GLY A 151 11.21 8.43 -11.46
C GLY A 151 11.34 6.93 -11.61
N ALA A 152 10.70 6.17 -10.72
CA ALA A 152 10.66 4.72 -10.79
C ALA A 152 10.03 4.26 -12.10
N ALA A 153 10.65 3.30 -12.78
CA ALA A 153 10.12 2.72 -14.01
C ALA A 153 8.84 1.91 -13.73
N MET A 154 7.80 2.20 -14.47
CA MET A 154 6.47 1.60 -14.36
C MET A 154 6.06 1.03 -15.73
N LYS A 155 6.81 0.04 -16.24
CA LYS A 155 6.59 -0.53 -17.57
C LYS A 155 5.20 -1.13 -17.74
N TRP A 156 4.65 -1.04 -18.95
CA TRP A 156 3.32 -1.54 -19.32
C TRP A 156 2.22 -0.90 -18.48
N PHE A 157 2.32 0.43 -18.30
CA PHE A 157 1.41 1.19 -17.46
C PHE A 157 0.03 1.31 -18.09
N LEU A 158 -0.99 0.98 -17.29
CA LEU A 158 -2.40 1.21 -17.56
C LEU A 158 -2.92 2.17 -16.49
N ARG A 159 -3.16 3.43 -16.83
CA ARG A 159 -3.71 4.43 -15.92
C ARG A 159 -5.16 4.13 -15.62
N LEU A 160 -5.55 4.18 -14.35
CA LEU A 160 -6.93 3.92 -13.88
C LEU A 160 -7.59 5.14 -13.23
N THR A 161 -6.79 6.13 -12.81
CA THR A 161 -7.31 7.33 -12.14
C THR A 161 -6.58 8.58 -12.64
N GLU A 162 -7.23 9.74 -12.52
CA GLU A 162 -6.65 11.03 -12.96
C GLU A 162 -5.42 11.42 -12.13
N ASP A 163 -5.37 11.04 -10.86
CA ASP A 163 -4.24 11.30 -9.96
C ASP A 163 -3.06 10.34 -10.16
N GLY A 164 -3.11 9.47 -11.19
CA GLY A 164 -1.97 8.70 -11.65
C GLY A 164 -1.83 7.29 -11.07
N VAL A 165 -2.87 6.77 -10.40
CA VAL A 165 -2.87 5.36 -10.00
C VAL A 165 -3.15 4.48 -11.21
N GLY A 166 -2.39 3.38 -11.33
CA GLY A 166 -2.53 2.45 -12.45
C GLY A 166 -1.98 1.07 -12.15
N MET A 167 -2.01 0.21 -13.17
CA MET A 167 -1.42 -1.14 -13.16
C MET A 167 -0.10 -1.11 -13.93
N HIS A 168 0.94 -1.77 -13.44
CA HIS A 168 2.27 -1.79 -14.07
C HIS A 168 3.16 -2.91 -13.55
N VAL A 169 4.31 -3.13 -14.20
CA VAL A 169 5.35 -4.06 -13.69
C VAL A 169 5.88 -3.60 -12.34
N GLY A 170 5.98 -4.51 -11.37
CA GLY A 170 6.58 -4.19 -10.08
C GLY A 170 6.92 -5.41 -9.23
N ILE A 171 7.52 -5.15 -8.07
CA ILE A 171 7.88 -6.20 -7.11
C ILE A 171 6.62 -6.76 -6.46
N LEU A 172 6.50 -8.09 -6.46
CA LEU A 172 5.41 -8.86 -5.88
C LEU A 172 5.87 -9.60 -4.62
N PRO A 173 5.75 -8.99 -3.43
CA PRO A 173 6.17 -9.64 -2.18
C PRO A 173 5.15 -10.66 -1.66
N GLY A 174 3.97 -10.77 -2.29
CA GLY A 174 2.88 -11.65 -1.88
C GLY A 174 1.83 -11.01 -0.97
N TYR A 175 1.93 -9.69 -0.79
CA TYR A 175 0.99 -8.89 0.03
C TYR A 175 0.90 -7.46 -0.53
N PRO A 176 -0.10 -6.64 -0.10
CA PRO A 176 -0.19 -5.23 -0.46
C PRO A 176 1.05 -4.44 0.00
N ALA A 177 1.80 -3.86 -0.95
CA ALA A 177 3.07 -3.18 -0.66
C ALA A 177 3.32 -1.92 -1.49
N SER A 178 2.41 -1.53 -2.38
CA SER A 178 2.59 -0.35 -3.22
C SER A 178 2.14 0.95 -2.53
N HIS A 179 2.29 2.06 -3.21
CA HIS A 179 1.78 3.38 -2.79
C HIS A 179 0.46 3.77 -3.49
N GLY A 180 -0.37 2.78 -3.84
CA GLY A 180 -1.66 2.95 -4.49
C GLY A 180 -1.75 2.20 -5.82
N CYS A 181 -0.72 2.18 -6.63
CA CYS A 181 -0.70 1.41 -7.88
C CYS A 181 -0.81 -0.10 -7.66
N ILE A 182 -1.22 -0.83 -8.68
CA ILE A 182 -1.38 -2.28 -8.70
C ILE A 182 -0.20 -2.85 -9.47
N ARG A 183 0.76 -3.42 -8.75
CA ARG A 183 1.95 -4.04 -9.34
C ARG A 183 1.62 -5.42 -9.88
N GLN A 184 2.21 -5.76 -11.02
CA GLN A 184 2.07 -7.05 -11.72
C GLN A 184 3.46 -7.65 -12.01
N SER A 185 3.50 -8.96 -12.31
CA SER A 185 4.69 -9.58 -12.93
C SER A 185 4.92 -8.99 -14.33
N VAL A 186 6.14 -9.14 -14.87
CA VAL A 186 6.46 -8.66 -16.21
C VAL A 186 5.53 -9.27 -17.26
N ASP A 187 5.36 -10.60 -17.24
CA ASP A 187 4.51 -11.32 -18.19
C ASP A 187 3.04 -10.95 -18.01
N GLY A 188 2.57 -10.78 -16.76
CA GLY A 188 1.21 -10.36 -16.46
C GLY A 188 0.94 -8.96 -16.99
N ALA A 189 1.76 -7.97 -16.63
CA ALA A 189 1.58 -6.60 -17.07
C ALA A 189 1.59 -6.47 -18.60
N LYS A 190 2.53 -7.17 -19.27
CA LYS A 190 2.59 -7.18 -20.73
C LYS A 190 1.33 -7.79 -21.35
N LEU A 191 0.89 -8.94 -20.84
CA LEU A 191 -0.31 -9.62 -21.35
C LEU A 191 -1.55 -8.73 -21.19
N PHE A 192 -1.77 -8.16 -20.00
CA PHE A 192 -2.90 -7.26 -19.79
C PHE A 192 -2.80 -6.03 -20.71
N TYR A 193 -1.61 -5.43 -20.82
CA TYR A 193 -1.38 -4.29 -21.70
C TYR A 193 -1.73 -4.60 -23.17
N ASP A 194 -1.35 -5.77 -23.68
CA ASP A 194 -1.56 -6.14 -25.10
C ASP A 194 -3.05 -6.40 -25.43
N TYR A 195 -3.84 -6.87 -24.45
CA TYR A 195 -5.23 -7.28 -24.67
C TYR A 195 -6.28 -6.28 -24.18
N VAL A 196 -5.88 -5.06 -23.79
CA VAL A 196 -6.80 -3.98 -23.44
C VAL A 196 -6.54 -2.72 -24.26
N LYS A 197 -7.52 -1.82 -24.31
CA LYS A 197 -7.42 -0.48 -24.92
C LYS A 197 -7.84 0.59 -23.92
N VAL A 198 -7.63 1.85 -24.28
CA VAL A 198 -8.24 2.98 -23.56
C VAL A 198 -9.76 2.83 -23.59
N GLY A 199 -10.41 2.98 -22.44
CA GLY A 199 -11.83 2.72 -22.24
C GLY A 199 -12.17 1.30 -21.79
N THR A 200 -11.22 0.34 -21.78
CA THR A 200 -11.48 -1.01 -21.26
C THR A 200 -11.94 -0.95 -19.80
N PRO A 201 -13.07 -1.61 -19.43
CA PRO A 201 -13.57 -1.63 -18.05
C PRO A 201 -12.60 -2.34 -17.09
N VAL A 202 -12.47 -1.79 -15.88
CA VAL A 202 -11.63 -2.33 -14.79
C VAL A 202 -12.40 -2.25 -13.49
N ASP A 203 -12.72 -3.40 -12.90
CA ASP A 203 -13.38 -3.50 -11.61
C ASP A 203 -12.36 -3.82 -10.53
N VAL A 204 -12.23 -2.96 -9.52
CA VAL A 204 -11.29 -3.13 -8.41
C VAL A 204 -12.07 -3.28 -7.10
N GLY A 205 -11.88 -4.38 -6.38
CA GLY A 205 -12.64 -4.61 -5.14
C GLY A 205 -12.39 -5.98 -4.49
N ASP A 206 -13.41 -6.42 -3.75
CA ASP A 206 -13.39 -7.65 -2.96
C ASP A 206 -14.02 -8.84 -3.71
N TYR A 207 -13.52 -9.15 -4.90
CA TYR A 207 -14.03 -10.19 -5.80
C TYR A 207 -13.46 -11.58 -5.54
#